data_d979a0725375850d91d727d5ea0141d7
#
_entry.id   d979a0725375850d91d727d5ea0141d7
#
_cell.length_a   1.000
_cell.length_b   1.000
_cell.length_c   1.000
_cell.angle_alpha   90.00
_cell.angle_beta   90.00
_cell.angle_gamma   90.00
#
_symmetry.space_group_name_H-M   'P 1'
#
loop_
_entity.id
_entity.type
_entity.pdbx_description
1 polymer ?
#
loop_
_entity_poly.entity_id
_entity_poly.type
_entity_poly.pdbx_seq_one_letter_code
_entity_poly.pdbx_strand_id
1 'polypeptide(L)'
;MLERVKNLSDKYYEKIVNLRHQIHMHPELEFEEENTARLVCEILDEYGIKYEKNIAKTGILASIEGKKPSTKKAQCVLLRADMDALPVQEQTNLSYASKINGKMHACGHDGHTAGLLGAVLILNELRDEFSGTIKFMFQPAEEGSGGAKPMIEAGILENPHVDAVFGCHLWGPLLENTAQIVSGEMMAGVDVFDFEFIGKGGHGAHPHTTIDPIVMASKFVSDVQCIISRRLRPVDAGVITIGKFHAGTTFNVIPQNAILQGTVRFLSDENQKLLQSSIENTARAVALEFGGDFKLDYKREYPPLINDENAAKIARKAFGKVLGEQNIISVAKPDMGAEDFAFLTRERMGAYVFVGISKDLKNPTLHHSSTFCWEDENLKVLMQGDSMMALEFLNS
;
A
#
# COMPACT_ATOMS: atom_id res chain seq x y z
N MET A 1 1.69 -23.63 -20.61
CA MET A 1 2.26 -22.42 -19.98
C MET A 1 2.39 -22.57 -18.47
N LEU A 2 1.32 -22.82 -17.72
CA LEU A 2 1.38 -22.95 -16.25
C LEU A 2 2.44 -23.94 -15.75
N GLU A 3 2.52 -25.14 -16.31
CA GLU A 3 3.53 -26.15 -15.92
C GLU A 3 4.97 -25.63 -16.09
N ARG A 4 5.23 -24.84 -17.15
CA ARG A 4 6.55 -24.23 -17.34
C ARG A 4 6.84 -23.18 -16.26
N VAL A 5 5.84 -22.34 -15.93
CA VAL A 5 5.95 -21.35 -14.86
C VAL A 5 6.22 -22.04 -13.52
N LYS A 6 5.49 -23.13 -13.18
CA LYS A 6 5.70 -23.92 -11.97
C LYS A 6 7.11 -24.53 -11.90
N ASN A 7 7.56 -25.17 -12.97
CA ASN A 7 8.89 -25.76 -13.03
C ASN A 7 10.00 -24.71 -12.87
N LEU A 8 9.83 -23.52 -13.44
CA LEU A 8 10.77 -22.42 -13.28
C LEU A 8 10.70 -21.81 -11.87
N SER A 9 9.49 -21.71 -11.29
CA SER A 9 9.32 -21.31 -9.89
C SER A 9 10.08 -22.26 -8.95
N ASP A 10 9.98 -23.57 -9.15
CA ASP A 10 10.72 -24.56 -8.37
C ASP A 10 12.24 -24.43 -8.60
N LYS A 11 12.67 -24.20 -9.84
CA LYS A 11 14.10 -23.99 -10.20
C LYS A 11 14.73 -22.82 -9.43
N TYR A 12 14.00 -21.71 -9.27
CA TYR A 12 14.52 -20.50 -8.63
C TYR A 12 14.16 -20.38 -7.14
N TYR A 13 13.34 -21.26 -6.60
CA TYR A 13 12.77 -21.15 -5.25
C TYR A 13 13.84 -20.93 -4.17
N GLU A 14 14.83 -21.79 -4.06
CA GLU A 14 15.91 -21.71 -3.07
C GLU A 14 16.67 -20.36 -3.14
N LYS A 15 16.93 -19.87 -4.36
CA LYS A 15 17.58 -18.58 -4.58
C LYS A 15 16.71 -17.43 -4.05
N ILE A 16 15.42 -17.47 -4.32
CA ILE A 16 14.46 -16.42 -3.94
C ILE A 16 14.19 -16.44 -2.43
N VAL A 17 14.11 -17.61 -1.80
CA VAL A 17 14.05 -17.75 -0.34
C VAL A 17 15.28 -17.12 0.32
N ASN A 18 16.48 -17.46 -0.16
CA ASN A 18 17.71 -16.89 0.38
C ASN A 18 17.77 -15.37 0.21
N LEU A 19 17.30 -14.84 -0.90
CA LEU A 19 17.20 -13.40 -1.13
C LEU A 19 16.22 -12.73 -0.16
N ARG A 20 15.00 -13.28 0.00
CA ARG A 20 14.03 -12.82 0.99
C ARG A 20 14.65 -12.75 2.38
N HIS A 21 15.32 -13.82 2.81
CA HIS A 21 15.94 -13.86 4.14
C HIS A 21 17.04 -12.78 4.29
N GLN A 22 17.82 -12.51 3.23
CA GLN A 22 18.82 -11.43 3.26
C GLN A 22 18.15 -10.05 3.40
N ILE A 23 17.08 -9.78 2.67
CA ILE A 23 16.31 -8.55 2.78
C ILE A 23 15.72 -8.44 4.19
N HIS A 24 15.06 -9.48 4.69
CA HIS A 24 14.44 -9.52 6.01
C HIS A 24 15.44 -9.26 7.15
N MET A 25 16.66 -9.80 7.06
CA MET A 25 17.71 -9.56 8.06
C MET A 25 18.24 -8.12 8.08
N HIS A 26 18.06 -7.35 7.02
CA HIS A 26 18.60 -5.99 6.88
C HIS A 26 17.50 -5.00 6.46
N PRO A 27 16.42 -4.85 7.25
CA PRO A 27 15.31 -3.99 6.90
C PRO A 27 15.72 -2.52 6.88
N GLU A 28 15.28 -1.81 5.85
CA GLU A 28 15.52 -0.39 5.62
C GLU A 28 14.19 0.35 5.54
N LEU A 29 14.12 1.54 6.14
CA LEU A 29 12.90 2.34 6.16
C LEU A 29 12.75 3.12 4.86
N GLU A 30 11.61 3.76 4.71
CA GLU A 30 11.25 4.58 3.55
C GLU A 30 12.39 5.45 3.01
N PHE A 31 12.65 5.33 1.71
CA PHE A 31 13.72 6.03 0.99
C PHE A 31 15.16 5.80 1.50
N GLU A 32 15.38 4.78 2.35
CA GLU A 32 16.69 4.32 2.83
C GLU A 32 17.03 2.91 2.33
N GLU A 33 16.26 2.33 1.39
CA GLU A 33 16.32 0.94 0.91
C GLU A 33 17.55 0.70 -0.03
N GLU A 34 18.72 1.22 0.35
CA GLU A 34 19.94 1.16 -0.48
C GLU A 34 20.48 -0.26 -0.61
N ASN A 35 20.50 -1.03 0.48
CA ASN A 35 20.96 -2.42 0.47
C ASN A 35 19.97 -3.33 -0.27
N THR A 36 18.66 -3.14 -0.04
CA THR A 36 17.60 -3.87 -0.75
C THR A 36 17.68 -3.59 -2.25
N ALA A 37 17.79 -2.33 -2.66
CA ALA A 37 17.96 -1.94 -4.06
C ALA A 37 19.25 -2.53 -4.66
N ARG A 38 20.37 -2.57 -3.92
CA ARG A 38 21.62 -3.22 -4.36
C ARG A 38 21.42 -4.70 -4.62
N LEU A 39 20.77 -5.43 -3.71
CA LEU A 39 20.47 -6.86 -3.87
C LEU A 39 19.61 -7.13 -5.11
N VAL A 40 18.59 -6.29 -5.35
CA VAL A 40 17.77 -6.35 -6.58
C VAL A 40 18.65 -6.17 -7.82
N CYS A 41 19.50 -5.13 -7.86
CA CYS A 41 20.37 -4.85 -8.99
C CYS A 41 21.37 -6.00 -9.24
N GLU A 42 21.94 -6.60 -8.20
CA GLU A 42 22.87 -7.73 -8.32
C GLU A 42 22.23 -8.94 -9.02
N ILE A 43 20.98 -9.25 -8.70
CA ILE A 43 20.24 -10.31 -9.40
C ILE A 43 19.94 -9.91 -10.85
N LEU A 44 19.52 -8.68 -11.11
CA LEU A 44 19.25 -8.21 -12.47
C LEU A 44 20.51 -8.25 -13.34
N ASP A 45 21.67 -7.85 -12.78
CA ASP A 45 22.98 -7.91 -13.45
C ASP A 45 23.41 -9.35 -13.74
N GLU A 46 23.25 -10.28 -12.78
CA GLU A 46 23.59 -11.71 -12.93
C GLU A 46 22.86 -12.34 -14.13
N TYR A 47 21.59 -11.92 -14.37
CA TYR A 47 20.77 -12.46 -15.46
C TYR A 47 20.73 -11.56 -16.71
N GLY A 48 21.53 -10.50 -16.76
CA GLY A 48 21.63 -9.58 -17.90
C GLY A 48 20.34 -8.86 -18.23
N ILE A 49 19.54 -8.52 -17.21
CA ILE A 49 18.25 -7.83 -17.35
C ILE A 49 18.50 -6.33 -17.27
N LYS A 50 17.94 -5.60 -18.24
CA LYS A 50 18.06 -4.13 -18.29
C LYS A 50 17.24 -3.48 -17.18
N TYR A 51 17.80 -2.48 -16.53
CA TYR A 51 17.10 -1.69 -15.51
C TYR A 51 17.62 -0.26 -15.42
N GLU A 52 16.80 0.59 -14.83
CA GLU A 52 17.13 1.94 -14.34
C GLU A 52 17.01 1.94 -12.82
N LYS A 53 17.92 2.59 -12.12
CA LYS A 53 17.95 2.67 -10.66
C LYS A 53 17.95 4.11 -10.16
N ASN A 54 17.78 4.28 -8.85
CA ASN A 54 17.71 5.58 -8.17
C ASN A 54 16.51 6.43 -8.62
N ILE A 55 15.43 5.78 -9.08
CA ILE A 55 14.16 6.45 -9.37
C ILE A 55 13.47 6.72 -8.03
N ALA A 56 13.05 7.95 -7.76
CA ALA A 56 12.57 8.34 -6.44
C ALA A 56 13.51 7.85 -5.32
N LYS A 57 14.80 8.17 -5.43
CA LYS A 57 15.95 7.81 -4.57
C LYS A 57 16.43 6.37 -4.72
N THR A 58 15.67 5.37 -4.26
CA THR A 58 16.12 3.96 -4.18
C THR A 58 15.37 3.03 -5.14
N GLY A 59 14.28 3.52 -5.77
CA GLY A 59 13.45 2.73 -6.68
C GLY A 59 14.18 2.25 -7.93
N ILE A 60 13.72 1.10 -8.47
CA ILE A 60 14.28 0.44 -9.64
C ILE A 60 13.15 0.12 -10.62
N LEU A 61 13.42 0.33 -11.91
CA LEU A 61 12.56 -0.09 -13.01
C LEU A 61 13.33 -1.03 -13.93
N ALA A 62 13.02 -2.32 -13.88
CA ALA A 62 13.57 -3.30 -14.82
C ALA A 62 12.59 -3.55 -15.98
N SER A 63 13.09 -4.11 -17.09
CA SER A 63 12.25 -4.43 -18.24
C SER A 63 12.74 -5.64 -19.03
N ILE A 64 11.79 -6.41 -19.54
CA ILE A 64 12.00 -7.56 -20.42
C ILE A 64 11.14 -7.39 -21.66
N GLU A 65 11.76 -7.51 -22.85
CA GLU A 65 11.07 -7.55 -24.12
C GLU A 65 10.83 -9.01 -24.56
N GLY A 66 9.58 -9.31 -24.92
CA GLY A 66 9.21 -10.59 -25.51
C GLY A 66 9.74 -10.75 -26.92
N LYS A 67 10.01 -12.00 -27.31
CA LYS A 67 10.56 -12.36 -28.62
C LYS A 67 9.56 -13.06 -29.53
N LYS A 68 8.36 -13.39 -29.02
CA LYS A 68 7.32 -14.04 -29.80
C LYS A 68 6.87 -13.11 -30.94
N PRO A 69 6.91 -13.56 -32.20
CA PRO A 69 6.40 -12.78 -33.31
C PRO A 69 4.91 -12.44 -33.13
N SER A 70 4.53 -11.20 -33.36
CA SER A 70 3.15 -10.75 -33.31
C SER A 70 2.86 -9.72 -34.39
N THR A 71 1.66 -9.78 -34.97
CA THR A 71 1.11 -8.74 -35.89
C THR A 71 0.26 -7.73 -35.11
N LYS A 72 -0.06 -7.99 -33.84
CA LYS A 72 -0.79 -7.06 -32.99
C LYS A 72 0.14 -5.91 -32.54
N LYS A 73 -0.44 -4.77 -32.18
CA LYS A 73 0.30 -3.69 -31.49
C LYS A 73 0.94 -4.24 -30.24
N ALA A 74 2.22 -3.96 -30.06
CA ALA A 74 2.93 -4.35 -28.85
C ALA A 74 2.30 -3.69 -27.63
N GLN A 75 2.00 -4.48 -26.60
CA GLN A 75 1.48 -4.03 -25.30
C GLN A 75 2.59 -4.00 -24.26
N CYS A 76 2.39 -3.20 -23.24
CA CYS A 76 3.30 -3.13 -22.09
C CYS A 76 2.50 -3.33 -20.78
N VAL A 77 2.97 -4.22 -19.93
CA VAL A 77 2.44 -4.42 -18.59
C VAL A 77 3.50 -4.11 -17.54
N LEU A 78 3.09 -3.51 -16.43
CA LEU A 78 3.95 -3.26 -15.28
C LEU A 78 3.50 -4.12 -14.10
N LEU A 79 4.46 -4.81 -13.48
CA LEU A 79 4.31 -5.51 -12.21
C LEU A 79 5.05 -4.73 -11.13
N ARG A 80 4.48 -4.62 -9.92
CA ARG A 80 5.03 -3.83 -8.82
C ARG A 80 5.24 -4.65 -7.55
N ALA A 81 6.35 -4.41 -6.90
CA ALA A 81 6.60 -4.76 -5.49
C ALA A 81 7.17 -3.56 -4.75
N ASP A 82 6.81 -3.42 -3.50
CA ASP A 82 7.38 -2.49 -2.53
C ASP A 82 8.63 -3.06 -1.86
N MET A 83 9.49 -2.18 -1.27
CA MET A 83 10.80 -2.59 -0.73
C MET A 83 11.03 -2.20 0.72
N ASP A 84 10.27 -1.22 1.26
CA ASP A 84 10.53 -0.63 2.56
C ASP A 84 10.06 -1.50 3.73
N ALA A 85 10.64 -1.22 4.90
CA ALA A 85 10.34 -1.87 6.17
C ALA A 85 9.73 -0.86 7.16
N LEU A 86 9.34 -1.35 8.32
CA LEU A 86 8.68 -0.60 9.38
C LEU A 86 9.59 -0.39 10.62
N PRO A 87 9.38 0.71 11.39
CA PRO A 87 10.07 0.96 12.64
C PRO A 87 9.48 0.11 13.79
N VAL A 88 9.57 -1.22 13.64
CA VAL A 88 9.05 -2.23 14.58
C VAL A 88 10.21 -3.06 15.10
N GLN A 89 10.28 -3.29 16.43
CA GLN A 89 11.24 -4.22 17.02
C GLN A 89 10.75 -5.65 16.85
N GLU A 90 11.46 -6.43 16.06
CA GLU A 90 11.11 -7.83 15.80
C GLU A 90 11.23 -8.72 17.03
N GLN A 91 10.28 -9.65 17.19
CA GLN A 91 10.18 -10.64 18.27
C GLN A 91 9.82 -12.04 17.76
N THR A 92 10.05 -12.35 16.49
CA THR A 92 9.69 -13.64 15.88
C THR A 92 10.59 -14.81 16.30
N ASN A 93 11.84 -14.55 16.69
CA ASN A 93 12.90 -15.55 16.92
C ASN A 93 13.23 -16.44 15.71
N LEU A 94 12.96 -15.97 14.48
CA LEU A 94 13.34 -16.66 13.25
C LEU A 94 14.87 -16.70 13.10
N SER A 95 15.40 -17.72 12.42
CA SER A 95 16.82 -17.82 12.13
C SER A 95 17.36 -16.69 11.25
N TYR A 96 16.47 -16.04 10.50
CA TYR A 96 16.71 -14.89 9.63
C TYR A 96 16.04 -13.61 10.14
N ALA A 97 15.74 -13.54 11.45
CA ALA A 97 15.19 -12.32 12.06
C ALA A 97 16.07 -11.10 11.80
N SER A 98 15.46 -9.92 11.84
CA SER A 98 16.14 -8.63 11.63
C SER A 98 17.39 -8.50 12.51
N LYS A 99 18.49 -8.08 11.92
CA LYS A 99 19.75 -7.71 12.58
C LYS A 99 19.84 -6.22 12.90
N ILE A 100 18.81 -5.46 12.53
CA ILE A 100 18.74 -4.02 12.70
C ILE A 100 17.75 -3.70 13.81
N ASN A 101 18.25 -3.23 14.95
CA ASN A 101 17.42 -2.92 16.10
C ASN A 101 16.34 -1.88 15.76
N GLY A 102 15.09 -2.15 16.14
CA GLY A 102 13.96 -1.27 15.92
C GLY A 102 13.43 -1.22 14.49
N LYS A 103 13.91 -2.09 13.57
CA LYS A 103 13.39 -2.18 12.20
C LYS A 103 13.02 -3.64 11.85
N MET A 104 11.91 -3.82 11.12
CA MET A 104 11.42 -5.14 10.73
C MET A 104 10.59 -5.05 9.44
N HIS A 105 10.70 -6.05 8.56
CA HIS A 105 9.71 -6.28 7.51
C HIS A 105 8.42 -6.89 8.09
N ALA A 106 7.57 -6.04 8.67
CA ALA A 106 6.34 -6.44 9.34
C ALA A 106 5.09 -6.31 8.44
N CYS A 107 5.27 -6.06 7.13
CA CYS A 107 4.20 -6.02 6.14
C CYS A 107 4.39 -6.99 4.96
N GLY A 108 5.57 -7.64 4.86
CA GLY A 108 5.84 -8.67 3.85
C GLY A 108 6.55 -8.16 2.60
N HIS A 109 7.03 -6.92 2.60
CA HIS A 109 7.70 -6.31 1.44
C HIS A 109 9.02 -7.02 1.05
N ASP A 110 9.68 -7.68 1.99
CA ASP A 110 10.78 -8.62 1.72
C ASP A 110 10.34 -9.75 0.77
N GLY A 111 9.12 -10.27 0.99
CA GLY A 111 8.50 -11.29 0.15
C GLY A 111 7.99 -10.74 -1.17
N HIS A 112 7.40 -9.54 -1.19
CA HIS A 112 6.95 -8.90 -2.43
C HIS A 112 8.13 -8.65 -3.36
N THR A 113 9.21 -8.02 -2.87
CA THR A 113 10.45 -7.78 -3.62
C THR A 113 11.07 -9.07 -4.13
N ALA A 114 11.24 -10.08 -3.27
CA ALA A 114 11.81 -11.38 -3.66
C ALA A 114 10.90 -12.12 -4.65
N GLY A 115 9.58 -12.14 -4.41
CA GLY A 115 8.59 -12.76 -5.29
C GLY A 115 8.60 -12.17 -6.69
N LEU A 116 8.60 -10.83 -6.79
CA LEU A 116 8.70 -10.13 -8.07
C LEU A 116 10.01 -10.43 -8.80
N LEU A 117 11.16 -10.48 -8.10
CA LEU A 117 12.42 -10.91 -8.72
C LEU A 117 12.34 -12.35 -9.24
N GLY A 118 11.66 -13.23 -8.50
CA GLY A 118 11.39 -14.58 -8.98
C GLY A 118 10.56 -14.58 -10.27
N ALA A 119 9.54 -13.75 -10.37
CA ALA A 119 8.76 -13.58 -11.60
C ALA A 119 9.61 -12.99 -12.74
N VAL A 120 10.52 -12.05 -12.46
CA VAL A 120 11.50 -11.54 -13.43
C VAL A 120 12.33 -12.68 -14.03
N LEU A 121 12.87 -13.57 -13.20
CA LEU A 121 13.68 -14.70 -13.66
C LEU A 121 12.85 -15.69 -14.51
N ILE A 122 11.64 -16.01 -14.09
CA ILE A 122 10.71 -16.88 -14.82
C ILE A 122 10.40 -16.28 -16.19
N LEU A 123 9.99 -15.02 -16.23
CA LEU A 123 9.60 -14.34 -17.47
C LEU A 123 10.78 -14.09 -18.41
N ASN A 124 12.00 -13.94 -17.88
CA ASN A 124 13.20 -13.86 -18.69
C ASN A 124 13.49 -15.17 -19.46
N GLU A 125 13.24 -16.33 -18.84
CA GLU A 125 13.31 -17.65 -19.50
C GLU A 125 12.18 -17.88 -20.51
N LEU A 126 11.06 -17.18 -20.36
CA LEU A 126 9.86 -17.35 -21.17
C LEU A 126 9.69 -16.29 -22.27
N ARG A 127 10.75 -15.55 -22.61
CA ARG A 127 10.70 -14.46 -23.62
C ARG A 127 10.13 -14.88 -24.95
N ASP A 128 10.31 -16.13 -25.37
CA ASP A 128 9.80 -16.66 -26.64
C ASP A 128 8.28 -16.96 -26.60
N GLU A 129 7.63 -16.85 -25.43
CA GLU A 129 6.22 -17.17 -25.21
C GLU A 129 5.29 -15.95 -25.27
N PHE A 130 5.82 -14.74 -25.23
CA PHE A 130 5.04 -13.51 -25.30
C PHE A 130 5.66 -12.48 -26.24
N SER A 131 4.82 -11.55 -26.71
CA SER A 131 5.20 -10.34 -27.43
C SER A 131 4.91 -9.12 -26.57
N GLY A 132 5.59 -8.00 -26.81
CA GLY A 132 5.45 -6.78 -26.02
C GLY A 132 6.49 -6.69 -24.90
N THR A 133 6.23 -5.82 -23.92
CA THR A 133 7.19 -5.50 -22.85
C THR A 133 6.57 -5.76 -21.49
N ILE A 134 7.37 -6.30 -20.58
CA ILE A 134 7.03 -6.38 -19.14
C ILE A 134 7.98 -5.47 -18.40
N LYS A 135 7.45 -4.51 -17.66
CA LYS A 135 8.19 -3.67 -16.72
C LYS A 135 8.02 -4.19 -15.29
N PHE A 136 9.04 -4.07 -14.49
CA PHE A 136 9.06 -4.49 -13.08
C PHE A 136 9.49 -3.30 -12.24
N MET A 137 8.58 -2.83 -11.40
CA MET A 137 8.77 -1.71 -10.50
C MET A 137 9.08 -2.22 -9.11
N PHE A 138 10.29 -1.96 -8.63
CA PHE A 138 10.66 -2.14 -7.23
C PHE A 138 10.58 -0.78 -6.57
N GLN A 139 9.55 -0.61 -5.76
CA GLN A 139 9.12 0.69 -5.25
C GLN A 139 9.61 0.93 -3.83
N PRO A 140 10.18 2.11 -3.51
CA PRO A 140 10.47 2.52 -2.14
C PRO A 140 9.23 3.07 -1.41
N ALA A 141 9.32 3.18 -0.10
CA ALA A 141 8.52 4.08 0.74
C ALA A 141 7.00 3.95 0.61
N GLU A 142 6.45 2.72 0.58
CA GLU A 142 5.00 2.50 0.58
C GLU A 142 4.38 2.90 1.92
N GLU A 143 5.04 2.56 3.05
CA GLU A 143 4.53 2.66 4.42
C GLU A 143 4.50 4.09 5.00
N GLY A 144 4.91 5.09 4.24
CA GLY A 144 5.04 6.43 4.78
C GLY A 144 4.81 7.54 3.75
N SER A 145 5.89 8.01 3.14
CA SER A 145 5.85 9.18 2.27
C SER A 145 5.32 8.92 0.86
N GLY A 146 5.12 7.65 0.48
CA GLY A 146 4.60 7.24 -0.83
C GLY A 146 5.62 7.33 -1.96
N GLY A 147 6.13 6.17 -2.41
CA GLY A 147 7.10 6.08 -3.50
C GLY A 147 6.48 5.92 -4.88
N ALA A 148 5.23 5.45 -4.99
CA ALA A 148 4.58 5.24 -6.28
C ALA A 148 4.45 6.54 -7.07
N LYS A 149 3.93 7.60 -6.46
CA LYS A 149 3.71 8.88 -7.14
C LYS A 149 5.01 9.50 -7.69
N PRO A 150 6.10 9.66 -6.92
CA PRO A 150 7.35 10.19 -7.48
C PRO A 150 7.96 9.28 -8.55
N MET A 151 7.79 7.96 -8.51
CA MET A 151 8.21 7.08 -9.61
C MET A 151 7.37 7.32 -10.88
N ILE A 152 6.05 7.50 -10.75
CA ILE A 152 5.17 7.87 -11.88
C ILE A 152 5.61 9.21 -12.49
N GLU A 153 5.86 10.22 -11.65
CA GLU A 153 6.33 11.55 -12.07
C GLU A 153 7.71 11.47 -12.77
N ALA A 154 8.55 10.50 -12.42
CA ALA A 154 9.79 10.20 -13.12
C ALA A 154 9.59 9.51 -14.49
N GLY A 155 8.35 9.16 -14.87
CA GLY A 155 8.01 8.65 -16.20
C GLY A 155 8.05 7.13 -16.36
N ILE A 156 7.99 6.34 -15.28
CA ILE A 156 8.03 4.86 -15.35
C ILE A 156 6.90 4.25 -16.20
N LEU A 157 5.79 4.97 -16.35
CA LEU A 157 4.63 4.51 -17.14
C LEU A 157 4.78 4.79 -18.64
N GLU A 158 5.88 5.40 -19.06
CA GLU A 158 6.14 5.76 -20.45
C GLU A 158 7.41 5.05 -20.96
N ASN A 159 7.61 5.06 -22.28
CA ASN A 159 8.79 4.54 -22.98
C ASN A 159 9.19 3.06 -22.67
N PRO A 160 8.35 2.05 -23.03
CA PRO A 160 7.09 2.14 -23.72
C PRO A 160 5.92 2.52 -22.77
N HIS A 161 4.84 3.03 -23.37
CA HIS A 161 3.60 3.32 -22.64
C HIS A 161 3.06 2.03 -21.99
N VAL A 162 2.80 2.08 -20.69
CA VAL A 162 2.24 0.97 -19.92
C VAL A 162 0.72 0.92 -20.15
N ASP A 163 0.20 -0.21 -20.60
CA ASP A 163 -1.23 -0.41 -20.85
C ASP A 163 -1.98 -0.94 -19.61
N ALA A 164 -1.28 -1.73 -18.75
CA ALA A 164 -1.86 -2.26 -17.53
C ALA A 164 -0.83 -2.37 -16.40
N VAL A 165 -1.30 -2.30 -15.15
CA VAL A 165 -0.49 -2.41 -13.94
C VAL A 165 -1.04 -3.47 -12.99
N PHE A 166 -0.18 -4.30 -12.41
CA PHE A 166 -0.57 -5.30 -11.41
C PHE A 166 0.39 -5.28 -10.22
N GLY A 167 -0.16 -5.56 -9.04
CA GLY A 167 0.59 -5.75 -7.82
C GLY A 167 -0.04 -6.81 -6.93
N CYS A 168 0.77 -7.42 -6.08
CA CYS A 168 0.33 -8.40 -5.09
C CYS A 168 0.74 -7.97 -3.69
N HIS A 169 -0.10 -8.28 -2.71
CA HIS A 169 0.23 -8.13 -1.30
C HIS A 169 -0.01 -9.44 -0.56
N LEU A 170 0.96 -9.89 0.22
CA LEU A 170 0.79 -10.99 1.17
C LEU A 170 -0.17 -10.55 2.28
N TRP A 171 -1.27 -11.27 2.49
CA TRP A 171 -2.38 -10.79 3.30
C TRP A 171 -2.73 -11.73 4.44
N GLY A 172 -2.41 -11.30 5.66
CA GLY A 172 -2.65 -12.09 6.88
C GLY A 172 -4.11 -12.46 7.15
N PRO A 173 -5.10 -11.59 6.90
CA PRO A 173 -6.53 -11.96 7.06
C PRO A 173 -7.06 -13.04 6.11
N LEU A 174 -6.24 -13.61 5.23
CA LEU A 174 -6.61 -14.69 4.31
C LEU A 174 -5.82 -15.97 4.59
N LEU A 175 -6.48 -17.12 4.34
CA LEU A 175 -5.81 -18.42 4.39
C LEU A 175 -4.76 -18.55 3.29
N GLU A 176 -3.62 -19.17 3.59
CA GLU A 176 -2.64 -19.54 2.57
C GLU A 176 -3.27 -20.39 1.45
N ASN A 177 -2.69 -20.30 0.26
CA ASN A 177 -3.25 -20.88 -0.96
C ASN A 177 -4.62 -20.32 -1.40
N THR A 178 -4.99 -19.12 -0.94
CA THR A 178 -6.14 -18.36 -1.46
C THR A 178 -5.68 -16.98 -1.99
N ALA A 179 -6.47 -16.40 -2.88
CA ALA A 179 -6.26 -15.02 -3.33
C ALA A 179 -7.59 -14.26 -3.38
N GLN A 180 -7.59 -13.01 -2.89
CA GLN A 180 -8.73 -12.12 -3.00
C GLN A 180 -8.49 -11.11 -4.13
N ILE A 181 -9.40 -11.11 -5.11
CA ILE A 181 -9.32 -10.28 -6.32
C ILE A 181 -10.72 -9.76 -6.63
N VAL A 182 -11.08 -8.63 -6.04
CA VAL A 182 -12.37 -7.97 -6.27
C VAL A 182 -12.27 -6.99 -7.45
N SER A 183 -13.39 -6.72 -8.12
CA SER A 183 -13.50 -5.58 -9.02
C SER A 183 -14.08 -4.41 -8.27
N GLY A 184 -13.59 -3.19 -8.52
CA GLY A 184 -14.00 -1.99 -7.80
C GLY A 184 -13.16 -1.73 -6.55
N GLU A 185 -13.79 -1.24 -5.50
CA GLU A 185 -13.12 -0.81 -4.26
C GLU A 185 -12.35 -1.95 -3.59
N MET A 186 -11.04 -1.80 -3.48
CA MET A 186 -10.15 -2.79 -2.85
C MET A 186 -9.64 -2.30 -1.50
N MET A 187 -9.11 -1.07 -1.43
CA MET A 187 -8.62 -0.44 -0.21
C MET A 187 -9.04 1.03 -0.13
N ALA A 188 -9.08 1.56 1.08
CA ALA A 188 -9.46 2.95 1.32
C ALA A 188 -8.35 3.93 0.88
N GLY A 189 -8.78 5.15 0.56
CA GLY A 189 -7.90 6.30 0.54
C GLY A 189 -7.65 6.83 1.94
N VAL A 190 -6.56 7.55 2.11
CA VAL A 190 -6.17 8.19 3.36
C VAL A 190 -5.90 9.66 3.17
N ASP A 191 -6.43 10.47 4.09
CA ASP A 191 -6.01 11.85 4.29
C ASP A 191 -5.62 12.05 5.76
N VAL A 192 -4.79 13.05 6.01
CA VAL A 192 -4.39 13.45 7.36
C VAL A 192 -4.65 14.94 7.55
N PHE A 193 -4.83 15.36 8.79
CA PHE A 193 -4.98 16.76 9.10
C PHE A 193 -4.33 17.14 10.43
N ASP A 194 -3.71 18.31 10.42
CA ASP A 194 -3.24 19.05 11.58
C ASP A 194 -4.23 20.18 11.86
N PHE A 195 -4.62 20.32 13.11
CA PHE A 195 -5.68 21.24 13.51
C PHE A 195 -5.31 22.02 14.77
N GLU A 196 -5.59 23.31 14.78
CA GLU A 196 -5.40 24.18 15.94
C GLU A 196 -6.66 25.01 16.18
N PHE A 197 -7.32 24.86 17.35
CA PHE A 197 -8.26 25.83 17.85
C PHE A 197 -7.53 26.95 18.58
N ILE A 198 -7.89 28.19 18.24
CA ILE A 198 -7.31 29.41 18.78
C ILE A 198 -8.37 30.10 19.64
N GLY A 199 -8.09 30.17 20.92
CA GLY A 199 -8.93 30.83 21.89
C GLY A 199 -8.27 32.06 22.50
N LYS A 200 -8.65 32.35 23.75
CA LYS A 200 -8.08 33.39 24.60
C LYS A 200 -7.83 32.83 25.98
N GLY A 201 -6.58 32.63 26.31
CA GLY A 201 -6.16 32.08 27.61
C GLY A 201 -6.45 33.03 28.78
N GLY A 202 -6.43 32.46 29.98
CA GLY A 202 -6.63 33.24 31.22
C GLY A 202 -6.73 32.41 32.48
N HIS A 203 -7.17 33.04 33.55
CA HIS A 203 -7.27 32.40 34.87
C HIS A 203 -8.46 31.41 34.90
N GLY A 204 -8.24 30.17 35.30
CA GLY A 204 -9.27 29.13 35.32
C GLY A 204 -10.51 29.45 36.15
N ALA A 205 -10.41 30.36 37.16
CA ALA A 205 -11.54 30.82 37.93
C ALA A 205 -12.32 32.00 37.26
N HIS A 206 -11.83 32.53 36.13
CA HIS A 206 -12.45 33.64 35.39
C HIS A 206 -12.74 33.28 33.92
N PRO A 207 -13.45 32.15 33.64
CA PRO A 207 -13.71 31.69 32.28
C PRO A 207 -14.47 32.71 31.42
N HIS A 208 -15.29 33.55 32.02
CA HIS A 208 -16.07 34.61 31.34
C HIS A 208 -15.20 35.69 30.66
N THR A 209 -13.92 35.76 30.96
CA THR A 209 -12.96 36.69 30.31
C THR A 209 -12.11 36.03 29.23
N THR A 210 -12.34 34.74 28.98
CA THR A 210 -11.55 33.86 28.11
C THR A 210 -12.39 33.29 26.97
N ILE A 211 -11.72 32.62 26.03
CA ILE A 211 -12.31 31.73 25.04
C ILE A 211 -11.56 30.41 25.17
N ASP A 212 -12.21 29.39 25.69
CA ASP A 212 -11.55 28.14 26.07
C ASP A 212 -11.38 27.19 24.87
N PRO A 213 -10.15 27.01 24.36
CA PRO A 213 -9.90 26.13 23.21
C PRO A 213 -10.02 24.66 23.56
N ILE A 214 -9.91 24.26 24.86
CA ILE A 214 -10.14 22.87 25.29
C ILE A 214 -11.60 22.51 25.11
N VAL A 215 -12.52 23.38 25.43
CA VAL A 215 -13.96 23.17 25.26
C VAL A 215 -14.30 23.10 23.77
N MET A 216 -13.76 24.02 22.97
CA MET A 216 -13.92 23.98 21.50
C MET A 216 -13.44 22.67 20.90
N ALA A 217 -12.21 22.25 21.22
CA ALA A 217 -11.62 21.03 20.69
C ALA A 217 -12.38 19.77 21.14
N SER A 218 -12.85 19.73 22.39
CA SER A 218 -13.63 18.61 22.93
C SER A 218 -14.99 18.47 22.21
N LYS A 219 -15.66 19.61 21.94
CA LYS A 219 -16.89 19.63 21.16
C LYS A 219 -16.63 19.17 19.71
N PHE A 220 -15.58 19.67 19.07
CA PHE A 220 -15.21 19.26 17.72
C PHE A 220 -14.97 17.75 17.63
N VAL A 221 -14.22 17.15 18.55
CA VAL A 221 -13.98 15.68 18.60
C VAL A 221 -15.29 14.92 18.64
N SER A 222 -16.27 15.39 19.39
CA SER A 222 -17.60 14.77 19.47
C SER A 222 -18.42 14.98 18.18
N ASP A 223 -18.43 16.19 17.66
CA ASP A 223 -19.26 16.58 16.51
C ASP A 223 -18.81 15.91 15.20
N VAL A 224 -17.49 15.75 14.98
CA VAL A 224 -16.97 15.09 13.76
C VAL A 224 -17.41 13.63 13.64
N GLN A 225 -17.74 12.95 14.74
CA GLN A 225 -18.26 11.58 14.70
C GLN A 225 -19.64 11.53 14.02
N CYS A 226 -20.42 12.61 14.08
CA CYS A 226 -21.71 12.71 13.41
C CYS A 226 -21.59 12.81 11.88
N ILE A 227 -20.43 13.21 11.35
CA ILE A 227 -20.21 13.29 9.90
C ILE A 227 -20.40 11.91 9.26
N ILE A 228 -19.76 10.87 9.79
CA ILE A 228 -19.88 9.51 9.27
C ILE A 228 -21.34 9.04 9.31
N SER A 229 -22.01 9.20 10.44
CA SER A 229 -23.36 8.68 10.63
C SER A 229 -24.48 9.50 9.99
N ARG A 230 -24.24 10.79 9.65
CA ARG A 230 -25.29 11.72 9.18
C ARG A 230 -25.00 12.34 7.82
N ARG A 231 -23.79 12.24 7.28
CA ARG A 231 -23.41 12.87 6.02
C ARG A 231 -23.05 11.86 4.93
N LEU A 232 -22.40 10.76 5.28
CA LEU A 232 -22.18 9.65 4.35
C LEU A 232 -23.50 8.91 4.09
N ARG A 233 -23.63 8.33 2.90
CA ARG A 233 -24.73 7.41 2.62
C ARG A 233 -24.61 6.20 3.57
N PRO A 234 -25.72 5.65 4.07
CA PRO A 234 -25.67 4.53 5.04
C PRO A 234 -24.93 3.27 4.58
N VAL A 235 -24.75 3.11 3.28
CA VAL A 235 -24.04 1.98 2.67
C VAL A 235 -22.56 2.27 2.37
N ASP A 236 -22.14 3.52 2.49
CA ASP A 236 -20.77 3.94 2.24
C ASP A 236 -19.96 3.83 3.54
N ALA A 237 -18.70 3.40 3.42
CA ALA A 237 -17.78 3.37 4.55
C ALA A 237 -16.89 4.61 4.59
N GLY A 238 -16.57 5.05 5.79
CA GLY A 238 -15.62 6.13 6.05
C GLY A 238 -15.21 6.14 7.52
N VAL A 239 -14.04 6.69 7.81
CA VAL A 239 -13.51 6.82 9.18
C VAL A 239 -12.96 8.22 9.37
N ILE A 240 -13.23 8.84 10.52
CA ILE A 240 -12.54 10.04 11.01
C ILE A 240 -12.02 9.72 12.40
N THR A 241 -10.69 9.76 12.56
CA THR A 241 -10.05 9.49 13.85
C THR A 241 -9.23 10.70 14.28
N ILE A 242 -9.44 11.17 15.50
CA ILE A 242 -8.53 12.12 16.17
C ILE A 242 -7.56 11.28 17.00
N GLY A 243 -6.31 11.18 16.53
CA GLY A 243 -5.26 10.37 17.18
C GLY A 243 -4.43 11.12 18.21
N LYS A 244 -4.47 12.47 18.18
CA LYS A 244 -3.69 13.32 19.08
C LYS A 244 -4.49 14.54 19.49
N PHE A 245 -4.43 14.86 20.79
CA PHE A 245 -5.06 16.05 21.37
C PHE A 245 -4.14 16.59 22.48
N HIS A 246 -3.65 17.82 22.30
CA HIS A 246 -2.79 18.51 23.25
C HIS A 246 -3.30 19.89 23.56
N ALA A 247 -3.48 20.24 24.84
CA ALA A 247 -3.84 21.56 25.28
C ALA A 247 -3.45 21.80 26.75
N GLY A 248 -3.04 23.01 27.08
CA GLY A 248 -2.72 23.44 28.45
C GLY A 248 -1.41 22.86 29.02
N THR A 249 -0.96 23.48 30.09
CA THR A 249 0.29 23.11 30.81
C THR A 249 0.09 22.99 32.31
N THR A 250 -0.99 23.54 32.85
CA THR A 250 -1.32 23.52 34.28
C THR A 250 -2.82 23.58 34.52
N PHE A 251 -3.29 23.10 35.68
CA PHE A 251 -4.71 22.90 35.97
C PHE A 251 -5.53 24.18 36.19
N ASN A 252 -4.91 25.31 36.45
CA ASN A 252 -5.60 26.55 36.81
C ASN A 252 -5.46 27.68 35.77
N VAL A 253 -4.96 27.34 34.58
CA VAL A 253 -4.80 28.29 33.46
C VAL A 253 -5.51 27.74 32.23
N ILE A 254 -6.45 28.49 31.66
CA ILE A 254 -7.04 28.21 30.37
C ILE A 254 -5.98 28.54 29.30
N PRO A 255 -5.64 27.61 28.38
CA PRO A 255 -4.60 27.83 27.39
C PRO A 255 -5.05 28.78 26.27
N GLN A 256 -4.08 29.21 25.44
CA GLN A 256 -4.34 30.02 24.26
C GLN A 256 -4.84 29.18 23.07
N ASN A 257 -4.41 27.92 22.98
CA ASN A 257 -4.71 27.02 21.88
C ASN A 257 -4.88 25.57 22.31
N ALA A 258 -5.52 24.78 21.44
CA ALA A 258 -5.58 23.33 21.51
C ALA A 258 -5.23 22.74 20.14
N ILE A 259 -4.33 21.77 20.13
CA ILE A 259 -3.79 21.13 18.92
C ILE A 259 -4.33 19.71 18.82
N LEU A 260 -4.84 19.35 17.62
CA LEU A 260 -5.31 18.01 17.30
C LEU A 260 -4.65 17.54 16.00
N GLN A 261 -4.45 16.22 15.90
CA GLN A 261 -4.07 15.58 14.64
C GLN A 261 -5.01 14.41 14.39
N GLY A 262 -5.39 14.21 13.14
CA GLY A 262 -6.33 13.17 12.77
C GLY A 262 -6.09 12.59 11.39
N THR A 263 -6.80 11.51 11.12
CA THR A 263 -6.78 10.83 9.84
C THR A 263 -8.19 10.54 9.36
N VAL A 264 -8.35 10.49 8.04
CA VAL A 264 -9.61 10.20 7.36
C VAL A 264 -9.42 9.00 6.44
N ARG A 265 -10.43 8.11 6.37
CA ARG A 265 -10.48 7.01 5.39
C ARG A 265 -11.77 7.11 4.59
N PHE A 266 -11.69 6.79 3.31
CA PHE A 266 -12.81 6.88 2.36
C PHE A 266 -12.59 5.91 1.20
N LEU A 267 -13.67 5.53 0.50
CA LEU A 267 -13.63 4.60 -0.63
C LEU A 267 -13.87 5.27 -1.99
N SER A 268 -14.20 6.57 -2.01
CA SER A 268 -14.42 7.33 -3.25
C SER A 268 -13.97 8.78 -3.13
N ASP A 269 -13.66 9.41 -4.27
CA ASP A 269 -13.30 10.84 -4.35
C ASP A 269 -14.47 11.75 -3.91
N GLU A 270 -15.70 11.31 -4.12
CA GLU A 270 -16.89 12.03 -3.66
C GLU A 270 -16.92 12.08 -2.14
N ASN A 271 -16.73 10.92 -1.49
CA ASN A 271 -16.67 10.82 -0.04
C ASN A 271 -15.48 11.58 0.55
N GLN A 272 -14.30 11.57 -0.10
CA GLN A 272 -13.15 12.39 0.30
C GLN A 272 -13.53 13.88 0.39
N LYS A 273 -14.13 14.43 -0.68
CA LYS A 273 -14.56 15.83 -0.74
C LYS A 273 -15.60 16.15 0.31
N LEU A 274 -16.56 15.26 0.50
CA LEU A 274 -17.61 15.40 1.50
C LEU A 274 -17.04 15.41 2.92
N LEU A 275 -16.14 14.50 3.25
CA LEU A 275 -15.52 14.40 4.58
C LEU A 275 -14.65 15.62 4.87
N GLN A 276 -13.77 16.01 3.94
CA GLN A 276 -12.93 17.20 4.06
C GLN A 276 -13.77 18.46 4.33
N SER A 277 -14.76 18.73 3.49
CA SER A 277 -15.61 19.93 3.64
C SER A 277 -16.45 19.88 4.91
N SER A 278 -16.89 18.70 5.34
CA SER A 278 -17.66 18.55 6.58
C SER A 278 -16.82 18.77 7.83
N ILE A 279 -15.56 18.30 7.84
CA ILE A 279 -14.59 18.56 8.92
C ILE A 279 -14.35 20.07 9.06
N GLU A 280 -14.05 20.76 7.95
CA GLU A 280 -13.84 22.21 7.95
C GLU A 280 -15.07 23.00 8.42
N ASN A 281 -16.28 22.63 7.94
CA ASN A 281 -17.50 23.28 8.34
C ASN A 281 -17.84 23.06 9.82
N THR A 282 -17.58 21.86 10.35
CA THR A 282 -17.76 21.56 11.79
C THR A 282 -16.81 22.40 12.63
N ALA A 283 -15.56 22.51 12.22
CA ALA A 283 -14.56 23.34 12.89
C ALA A 283 -14.98 24.83 12.91
N ARG A 284 -15.41 25.34 11.78
CA ARG A 284 -15.91 26.72 11.62
C ARG A 284 -17.13 27.00 12.51
N ALA A 285 -18.07 26.05 12.58
CA ALA A 285 -19.25 26.16 13.42
C ALA A 285 -18.88 26.21 14.92
N VAL A 286 -17.98 25.33 15.37
CA VAL A 286 -17.50 25.33 16.76
C VAL A 286 -16.75 26.64 17.08
N ALA A 287 -15.83 27.06 16.23
CA ALA A 287 -15.10 28.32 16.46
C ALA A 287 -16.05 29.52 16.59
N LEU A 288 -17.07 29.60 15.72
CA LEU A 288 -18.09 30.65 15.75
C LEU A 288 -18.92 30.62 17.03
N GLU A 289 -19.34 29.43 17.49
CA GLU A 289 -20.16 29.25 18.70
C GLU A 289 -19.45 29.81 19.94
N PHE A 290 -18.16 29.63 20.06
CA PHE A 290 -17.35 30.05 21.21
C PHE A 290 -16.67 31.42 21.00
N GLY A 291 -16.76 32.01 19.82
CA GLY A 291 -16.09 33.28 19.50
C GLY A 291 -14.58 33.17 19.35
N GLY A 292 -14.06 31.98 19.07
CA GLY A 292 -12.67 31.69 18.78
C GLY A 292 -12.39 31.60 17.28
N ASP A 293 -11.21 31.05 16.95
CA ASP A 293 -10.77 30.81 15.57
C ASP A 293 -10.14 29.42 15.44
N PHE A 294 -9.81 29.01 14.21
CA PHE A 294 -9.11 27.75 13.96
C PHE A 294 -8.16 27.84 12.77
N LYS A 295 -7.16 26.95 12.76
CA LYS A 295 -6.33 26.65 11.59
C LYS A 295 -6.48 25.19 11.26
N LEU A 296 -6.57 24.86 9.98
CA LEU A 296 -6.63 23.51 9.45
C LEU A 296 -5.58 23.37 8.34
N ASP A 297 -4.63 22.45 8.51
CA ASP A 297 -3.77 21.95 7.45
C ASP A 297 -4.27 20.55 7.09
N TYR A 298 -4.95 20.43 5.95
CA TYR A 298 -5.54 19.19 5.46
C TYR A 298 -4.74 18.69 4.28
N LYS A 299 -4.14 17.50 4.43
CA LYS A 299 -3.29 16.88 3.42
C LYS A 299 -3.99 15.67 2.84
N ARG A 300 -4.13 15.66 1.51
CA ARG A 300 -4.58 14.50 0.76
C ARG A 300 -3.36 13.64 0.48
N GLU A 301 -3.37 12.40 1.01
CA GLU A 301 -2.26 11.47 0.85
C GLU A 301 -2.59 10.47 -0.27
N TYR A 302 -3.11 9.27 0.04
CA TYR A 302 -3.36 8.24 -0.97
C TYR A 302 -4.82 8.23 -1.41
N PRO A 303 -5.09 8.12 -2.73
CA PRO A 303 -6.45 7.92 -3.21
C PRO A 303 -6.95 6.50 -2.89
N PRO A 304 -8.26 6.22 -3.00
CA PRO A 304 -8.77 4.85 -2.90
C PRO A 304 -8.16 3.95 -3.97
N LEU A 305 -7.78 2.74 -3.57
CA LEU A 305 -7.34 1.70 -4.49
C LEU A 305 -8.56 1.01 -5.10
N ILE A 306 -8.72 1.18 -6.41
CA ILE A 306 -9.86 0.66 -7.18
C ILE A 306 -9.32 -0.24 -8.29
N ASN A 307 -9.72 -1.50 -8.26
CA ASN A 307 -9.40 -2.46 -9.29
C ASN A 307 -10.31 -2.27 -10.52
N ASP A 308 -9.71 -2.13 -11.69
CA ASP A 308 -10.43 -2.17 -12.96
C ASP A 308 -11.06 -3.56 -13.20
N GLU A 309 -12.25 -3.60 -13.77
CA GLU A 309 -12.99 -4.84 -13.98
C GLU A 309 -12.25 -5.82 -14.90
N ASN A 310 -11.64 -5.33 -15.98
CA ASN A 310 -10.92 -6.16 -16.95
C ASN A 310 -9.59 -6.63 -16.37
N ALA A 311 -8.86 -5.76 -15.69
CA ALA A 311 -7.63 -6.14 -14.98
C ALA A 311 -7.91 -7.19 -13.90
N ALA A 312 -8.98 -7.02 -13.10
CA ALA A 312 -9.39 -8.00 -12.11
C ALA A 312 -9.78 -9.36 -12.74
N LYS A 313 -10.43 -9.37 -13.91
CA LYS A 313 -10.70 -10.61 -14.67
C LYS A 313 -9.42 -11.33 -15.10
N ILE A 314 -8.42 -10.57 -15.57
CA ILE A 314 -7.11 -11.12 -15.95
C ILE A 314 -6.41 -11.71 -14.73
N ALA A 315 -6.36 -10.98 -13.63
CA ALA A 315 -5.75 -11.44 -12.38
C ALA A 315 -6.46 -12.70 -11.83
N ARG A 316 -7.80 -12.72 -11.80
CA ARG A 316 -8.57 -13.92 -11.39
C ARG A 316 -8.27 -15.14 -12.27
N LYS A 317 -8.18 -14.95 -13.59
CA LYS A 317 -7.82 -16.03 -14.53
C LYS A 317 -6.40 -16.54 -14.27
N ALA A 318 -5.45 -15.64 -14.00
CA ALA A 318 -4.07 -15.98 -13.70
C ALA A 318 -3.97 -16.78 -12.39
N PHE A 319 -4.48 -16.23 -11.29
CA PHE A 319 -4.44 -16.87 -9.97
C PHE A 319 -5.35 -18.12 -9.92
N GLY A 320 -6.49 -18.14 -10.63
CA GLY A 320 -7.34 -19.33 -10.75
C GLY A 320 -6.60 -20.53 -11.38
N LYS A 321 -5.69 -20.28 -12.33
CA LYS A 321 -4.79 -21.32 -12.87
C LYS A 321 -3.77 -21.78 -11.83
N VAL A 322 -3.20 -20.87 -11.04
CA VAL A 322 -2.14 -21.16 -10.05
C VAL A 322 -2.72 -21.93 -8.86
N LEU A 323 -3.78 -21.42 -8.27
CA LEU A 323 -4.35 -21.89 -6.99
C LEU A 323 -5.59 -22.78 -7.15
N GLY A 324 -6.24 -22.75 -8.32
CA GLY A 324 -7.57 -23.32 -8.54
C GLY A 324 -8.68 -22.27 -8.35
N GLU A 325 -9.66 -22.26 -9.25
CA GLU A 325 -10.77 -21.29 -9.27
C GLU A 325 -11.53 -21.20 -7.93
N GLN A 326 -11.66 -22.31 -7.21
CA GLN A 326 -12.36 -22.38 -5.92
C GLN A 326 -11.63 -21.62 -4.78
N ASN A 327 -10.36 -21.31 -4.97
CA ASN A 327 -9.53 -20.59 -3.99
C ASN A 327 -9.44 -19.09 -4.30
N ILE A 328 -10.23 -18.62 -5.27
CA ILE A 328 -10.28 -17.21 -5.65
C ILE A 328 -11.51 -16.54 -5.03
N ILE A 329 -11.27 -15.57 -4.17
CA ILE A 329 -12.30 -14.75 -3.52
C ILE A 329 -12.53 -13.52 -4.40
N SER A 330 -13.66 -13.50 -5.14
CA SER A 330 -14.00 -12.42 -6.07
C SER A 330 -15.02 -11.41 -5.52
N VAL A 331 -15.56 -11.70 -4.34
CA VAL A 331 -16.52 -10.81 -3.64
C VAL A 331 -16.08 -10.69 -2.19
N ALA A 332 -15.67 -9.51 -1.79
CA ALA A 332 -15.30 -9.18 -0.43
C ALA A 332 -15.59 -7.70 -0.16
N LYS A 333 -15.57 -7.30 1.11
CA LYS A 333 -15.59 -5.88 1.49
C LYS A 333 -14.19 -5.30 1.28
N PRO A 334 -14.10 -4.00 0.91
CA PRO A 334 -12.81 -3.32 0.84
C PRO A 334 -12.15 -3.25 2.21
N ASP A 335 -10.84 -3.24 2.25
CA ASP A 335 -10.08 -2.96 3.47
C ASP A 335 -10.01 -1.45 3.72
N MET A 336 -9.95 -1.05 5.00
CA MET A 336 -9.84 0.36 5.37
C MET A 336 -8.38 0.82 5.54
N GLY A 337 -7.39 -0.06 5.31
CA GLY A 337 -6.00 0.29 5.05
C GLY A 337 -5.86 1.09 3.75
N ALA A 338 -4.75 1.77 3.60
CA ALA A 338 -4.41 2.51 2.38
C ALA A 338 -3.16 1.92 1.74
N GLU A 339 -3.02 2.10 0.42
CA GLU A 339 -1.94 1.54 -0.39
C GLU A 339 -1.65 2.50 -1.55
N ASP A 340 -0.40 2.88 -1.73
CA ASP A 340 -0.02 3.88 -2.73
C ASP A 340 0.04 3.34 -4.17
N PHE A 341 -0.07 2.01 -4.38
CA PHE A 341 -0.39 1.40 -5.67
C PHE A 341 -1.65 2.02 -6.31
N ALA A 342 -2.51 2.61 -5.50
CA ALA A 342 -3.67 3.38 -5.93
C ALA A 342 -3.32 4.49 -6.95
N PHE A 343 -2.14 5.10 -6.86
CA PHE A 343 -1.69 6.07 -7.87
C PHE A 343 -1.48 5.43 -9.24
N LEU A 344 -0.98 4.19 -9.30
CA LEU A 344 -0.82 3.46 -10.55
C LEU A 344 -2.17 3.13 -11.20
N THR A 345 -3.15 2.68 -10.38
CA THR A 345 -4.50 2.36 -10.89
C THR A 345 -5.30 3.60 -11.30
N ARG A 346 -4.90 4.80 -10.88
CA ARG A 346 -5.45 6.07 -11.37
C ARG A 346 -4.97 6.42 -12.77
N GLU A 347 -3.77 6.01 -13.10
CA GLU A 347 -3.13 6.34 -14.38
C GLU A 347 -3.35 5.26 -15.44
N ARG A 348 -3.50 4.00 -15.03
CA ARG A 348 -3.59 2.85 -15.93
C ARG A 348 -4.64 1.85 -15.44
N MET A 349 -5.18 1.08 -16.38
CA MET A 349 -5.98 -0.11 -16.05
C MET A 349 -5.18 -1.01 -15.11
N GLY A 350 -5.71 -1.34 -13.93
CA GLY A 350 -4.91 -2.09 -12.96
C GLY A 350 -5.70 -2.93 -11.99
N ALA A 351 -5.04 -3.91 -11.40
CA ALA A 351 -5.59 -4.69 -10.29
C ALA A 351 -4.53 -5.03 -9.25
N TYR A 352 -4.94 -4.96 -8.00
CA TYR A 352 -4.19 -5.37 -6.83
C TYR A 352 -4.77 -6.66 -6.25
N VAL A 353 -3.90 -7.57 -5.86
CA VAL A 353 -4.27 -8.93 -5.43
C VAL A 353 -3.81 -9.14 -4.00
N PHE A 354 -4.71 -9.53 -3.11
CA PHE A 354 -4.32 -10.05 -1.80
C PHE A 354 -4.06 -11.55 -1.88
N VAL A 355 -2.87 -11.99 -1.47
CA VAL A 355 -2.44 -13.39 -1.41
C VAL A 355 -2.43 -13.82 0.05
N GLY A 356 -3.24 -14.80 0.40
CA GLY A 356 -3.37 -15.28 1.77
C GLY A 356 -2.12 -15.96 2.32
N ILE A 357 -1.78 -15.67 3.58
CA ILE A 357 -0.58 -16.19 4.26
C ILE A 357 -0.86 -16.82 5.62
N SER A 358 -2.09 -16.80 6.12
CA SER A 358 -2.42 -17.40 7.43
C SER A 358 -2.76 -18.87 7.31
N LYS A 359 -2.23 -19.68 8.22
CA LYS A 359 -2.61 -21.10 8.33
C LYS A 359 -3.97 -21.29 9.01
N ASP A 360 -4.36 -20.35 9.86
CA ASP A 360 -5.62 -20.40 10.61
C ASP A 360 -6.17 -18.98 10.82
N LEU A 361 -7.42 -18.74 10.44
CA LEU A 361 -8.09 -17.45 10.62
C LEU A 361 -8.58 -17.19 12.04
N LYS A 362 -8.49 -18.14 12.95
CA LYS A 362 -8.73 -17.89 14.38
C LYS A 362 -7.55 -17.16 15.02
N ASN A 363 -6.35 -17.38 14.46
CA ASN A 363 -5.12 -16.73 14.87
C ASN A 363 -4.38 -16.25 13.61
N PRO A 364 -4.90 -15.22 12.93
CA PRO A 364 -4.32 -14.76 11.68
C PRO A 364 -2.97 -14.08 11.92
N THR A 365 -2.09 -14.13 10.95
CA THR A 365 -0.90 -13.30 10.90
C THR A 365 -1.31 -11.83 10.85
N LEU A 366 -0.85 -11.01 11.80
CA LEU A 366 -1.20 -9.60 11.88
C LEU A 366 -0.07 -8.74 11.30
N HIS A 367 -0.41 -7.93 10.31
CA HIS A 367 0.50 -6.92 9.77
C HIS A 367 0.91 -5.91 10.84
N HIS A 368 2.08 -5.29 10.69
CA HIS A 368 2.67 -4.31 11.61
C HIS A 368 2.90 -4.84 13.04
N SER A 369 2.78 -6.16 13.23
CA SER A 369 3.07 -6.83 14.49
C SER A 369 4.56 -7.19 14.62
N SER A 370 5.11 -7.07 15.81
CA SER A 370 6.48 -7.54 16.12
C SER A 370 6.69 -9.05 15.93
N THR A 371 5.60 -9.81 15.78
CA THR A 371 5.60 -11.25 15.55
C THR A 371 5.10 -11.64 14.17
N PHE A 372 5.00 -10.68 13.23
CA PHE A 372 4.59 -10.95 11.86
C PHE A 372 5.54 -11.97 11.21
N CYS A 373 5.00 -13.08 10.74
CA CYS A 373 5.75 -14.09 10.01
C CYS A 373 4.83 -14.90 9.10
N TRP A 374 5.42 -15.52 8.08
CA TRP A 374 4.73 -16.31 7.08
C TRP A 374 5.69 -17.31 6.42
N GLU A 375 5.14 -18.38 5.82
CA GLU A 375 5.93 -19.46 5.25
C GLU A 375 6.49 -19.11 3.88
N ASP A 376 7.77 -19.48 3.63
CA ASP A 376 8.46 -19.21 2.36
C ASP A 376 7.77 -19.80 1.14
N GLU A 377 6.98 -20.87 1.30
CA GLU A 377 6.20 -21.49 0.23
C GLU A 377 5.26 -20.49 -0.48
N ASN A 378 4.80 -19.45 0.21
CA ASN A 378 3.97 -18.41 -0.39
C ASN A 378 4.72 -17.58 -1.46
N LEU A 379 6.07 -17.58 -1.46
CA LEU A 379 6.87 -17.01 -2.55
C LEU A 379 6.54 -17.65 -3.91
N LYS A 380 6.27 -18.97 -3.93
CA LYS A 380 5.88 -19.64 -5.17
C LYS A 380 4.56 -19.10 -5.72
N VAL A 381 3.62 -18.76 -4.84
CA VAL A 381 2.34 -18.17 -5.24
C VAL A 381 2.54 -16.79 -5.86
N LEU A 382 3.39 -15.95 -5.25
CA LEU A 382 3.74 -14.63 -5.81
C LEU A 382 4.44 -14.76 -7.17
N MET A 383 5.53 -15.54 -7.24
CA MET A 383 6.30 -15.77 -8.47
C MET A 383 5.42 -16.23 -9.63
N GLN A 384 4.55 -17.21 -9.35
CA GLN A 384 3.64 -17.80 -10.35
C GLN A 384 2.51 -16.84 -10.70
N GLY A 385 1.91 -16.18 -9.70
CA GLY A 385 0.82 -15.23 -9.87
C GLY A 385 1.22 -14.03 -10.74
N ASP A 386 2.34 -13.38 -10.39
CA ASP A 386 2.88 -12.26 -11.15
C ASP A 386 3.23 -12.65 -12.58
N SER A 387 3.92 -13.79 -12.75
CA SER A 387 4.27 -14.30 -14.09
C SER A 387 3.03 -14.58 -14.92
N MET A 388 2.02 -15.21 -14.33
CA MET A 388 0.79 -15.55 -15.04
C MET A 388 -0.08 -14.33 -15.35
N MET A 389 -0.14 -13.30 -14.49
CA MET A 389 -0.85 -12.05 -14.79
C MET A 389 -0.25 -11.35 -16.01
N ALA A 390 1.08 -11.22 -16.07
CA ALA A 390 1.75 -10.63 -17.22
C ALA A 390 1.49 -11.43 -18.51
N LEU A 391 1.61 -12.76 -18.46
CA LEU A 391 1.39 -13.64 -19.62
C LEU A 391 -0.08 -13.66 -20.09
N GLU A 392 -1.04 -13.66 -19.15
CA GLU A 392 -2.47 -13.58 -19.50
C GLU A 392 -2.82 -12.26 -20.15
N PHE A 393 -2.27 -11.14 -19.66
CA PHE A 393 -2.47 -9.83 -20.27
C PHE A 393 -1.88 -9.76 -21.68
N LEU A 394 -0.60 -10.10 -21.86
CA LEU A 394 0.09 -9.98 -23.15
C LEU A 394 -0.39 -10.98 -24.21
N ASN A 395 -1.04 -12.06 -23.83
CA ASN A 395 -1.61 -13.05 -24.75
C ASN A 395 -3.15 -12.93 -24.93
N SER A 396 -3.78 -11.88 -24.36
CA SER A 396 -5.22 -11.60 -24.50
C SER A 396 -5.66 -10.99 -25.82
#